data_730f1c3a4b0f89c71fd10589c421d00a
#
_entry.id   730f1c3a4b0f89c71fd10589c421d00a
#
_cell.length_a   1.000
_cell.length_b   1.000
_cell.length_c   1.000
_cell.angle_alpha   90.00
_cell.angle_beta   90.00
_cell.angle_gamma   90.00
#
_symmetry.space_group_name_H-M   'P 1'
#
loop_
_entity.id
_entity.type
_entity.pdbx_description
1 polymer ?
#
loop_
_entity_poly.entity_id
_entity_poly.type
_entity_poly.pdbx_seq_one_letter_code
_entity_poly.pdbx_strand_id
1 'polypeptide(L)'
;MIKLAIALAADSAASITTPTGPKVFNTANKLFALSKFAPVGLLVYNAPEINGVPLEVIVKEYREHIGRKRFQTLKEYVDSFSSFLQDGPPMGKESQEINFGGLVHFGLRQVYLRAVRIRRHDETPSHDFNVYLRRAVDELVKVAKRRGRLKAFEDIDAEKVWKERRQLLSKLHEIVIEQFKEEHEIPDLPGKLRKDIEMAAILVVFSKGRLAGYTGIVIAGYGDKEYFPSYVQYETDGFTPYGLRCTDADMSTISHTNGAELGAFAQREMTQRHLEQ
;
A
#
# COMPACT_ATOMS: atom_id res chain seq x y z
N MET A 1 39.27 9.37 -7.18
CA MET A 1 38.41 8.24 -6.68
C MET A 1 37.13 8.26 -7.49
N ILE A 2 36.87 7.23 -8.29
CA ILE A 2 35.65 7.14 -9.11
C ILE A 2 34.53 6.75 -8.13
N LYS A 3 33.60 7.67 -7.86
CA LYS A 3 32.36 7.29 -7.18
C LYS A 3 31.53 6.47 -8.17
N LEU A 4 31.09 5.30 -7.78
CA LEU A 4 30.15 4.51 -8.56
C LEU A 4 28.87 5.32 -8.73
N ALA A 5 28.28 5.27 -9.93
CA ALA A 5 27.09 6.03 -10.27
C ALA A 5 25.84 5.20 -10.03
N ILE A 6 24.74 5.86 -9.69
CA ILE A 6 23.39 5.31 -9.73
C ILE A 6 22.57 6.04 -10.80
N ALA A 7 21.83 5.31 -11.58
CA ALA A 7 20.89 5.87 -12.54
C ALA A 7 19.47 5.39 -12.19
N LEU A 8 18.53 6.31 -12.19
CA LEU A 8 17.11 6.04 -12.00
C LEU A 8 16.37 6.41 -13.28
N ALA A 9 15.51 5.53 -13.75
CA ALA A 9 14.66 5.77 -14.90
C ALA A 9 13.22 5.33 -14.60
N ALA A 10 12.25 6.11 -15.05
CA ALA A 10 10.84 5.77 -14.96
C ALA A 10 10.13 6.20 -16.25
N ASP A 11 9.08 5.46 -16.63
CA ASP A 11 8.17 5.92 -17.66
C ASP A 11 7.31 7.08 -17.13
N SER A 12 6.73 7.88 -18.03
CA SER A 12 5.82 8.98 -17.67
C SER A 12 4.34 8.59 -17.78
N ALA A 13 4.03 7.34 -18.15
CA ALA A 13 2.67 6.89 -18.35
C ALA A 13 1.98 6.58 -17.03
N ALA A 14 0.80 7.16 -16.82
CA ALA A 14 -0.13 6.81 -15.76
C ALA A 14 -1.47 6.41 -16.38
N SER A 15 -1.97 5.22 -16.05
CA SER A 15 -3.26 4.75 -16.53
C SER A 15 -4.28 4.88 -15.40
N ILE A 16 -5.40 5.57 -15.68
CA ILE A 16 -6.54 5.67 -14.77
C ILE A 16 -7.70 4.91 -15.42
N THR A 17 -8.25 3.93 -14.72
CA THR A 17 -9.47 3.25 -15.16
C THR A 17 -10.67 4.15 -14.88
N THR A 18 -11.38 4.53 -15.94
CA THR A 18 -12.62 5.29 -15.83
C THR A 18 -13.81 4.42 -16.24
N PRO A 19 -15.06 4.80 -15.92
CA PRO A 19 -16.25 4.08 -16.38
C PRO A 19 -16.35 3.95 -17.92
N THR A 20 -15.68 4.84 -18.66
CA THR A 20 -15.63 4.87 -20.14
C THR A 20 -14.41 4.16 -20.71
N GLY A 21 -13.57 3.51 -19.87
CA GLY A 21 -12.34 2.80 -20.27
C GLY A 21 -11.07 3.42 -19.66
N PRO A 22 -9.92 2.79 -19.90
CA PRO A 22 -8.65 3.29 -19.38
C PRO A 22 -8.24 4.59 -20.10
N LYS A 23 -7.90 5.62 -19.33
CA LYS A 23 -7.23 6.82 -19.82
C LYS A 23 -5.76 6.76 -19.45
N VAL A 24 -4.89 7.01 -20.43
CA VAL A 24 -3.43 7.07 -20.23
C VAL A 24 -3.00 8.53 -20.27
N PHE A 25 -2.30 8.96 -19.23
CA PHE A 25 -1.68 10.27 -19.11
C PHE A 25 -0.15 10.10 -19.20
N ASN A 26 0.48 10.73 -20.17
CA ASN A 26 1.93 10.59 -20.44
C ASN A 26 2.77 11.68 -19.75
N THR A 27 2.22 12.35 -18.74
CA THR A 27 2.87 13.51 -18.08
C THR A 27 3.05 13.33 -16.57
N ALA A 28 2.90 12.10 -16.06
CA ALA A 28 3.08 11.85 -14.63
C ALA A 28 4.58 11.83 -14.28
N ASN A 29 5.01 12.76 -13.41
CA ASN A 29 6.34 12.69 -12.83
C ASN A 29 6.42 11.51 -11.86
N LYS A 30 7.33 10.58 -12.13
CA LYS A 30 7.59 9.41 -11.29
C LYS A 30 8.99 9.39 -10.71
N LEU A 31 9.82 10.37 -11.07
CA LEU A 31 11.20 10.50 -10.63
C LEU A 31 11.47 11.88 -10.07
N PHE A 32 11.97 11.95 -8.85
CA PHE A 32 12.19 13.17 -8.10
C PHE A 32 13.59 13.18 -7.48
N ALA A 33 14.25 14.32 -7.43
CA ALA A 33 15.37 14.53 -6.53
C ALA A 33 14.82 14.68 -5.11
N LEU A 34 15.21 13.82 -4.19
CA LEU A 34 14.76 13.88 -2.79
C LEU A 34 15.48 15.00 -2.02
N SER A 35 16.71 15.32 -2.41
CA SER A 35 17.49 16.46 -1.91
C SER A 35 18.06 17.28 -3.06
N LYS A 36 18.13 18.60 -2.89
CA LYS A 36 18.83 19.49 -3.85
C LYS A 36 20.34 19.48 -3.64
N PHE A 37 20.84 18.98 -2.52
CA PHE A 37 22.23 19.09 -2.07
C PHE A 37 22.94 17.76 -1.87
N ALA A 38 22.22 16.65 -2.11
CA ALA A 38 22.77 15.30 -2.01
C ALA A 38 22.28 14.43 -3.18
N PRO A 39 23.07 13.44 -3.60
CA PRO A 39 22.76 12.56 -4.70
C PRO A 39 21.75 11.46 -4.27
N VAL A 40 20.55 11.88 -3.90
CA VAL A 40 19.46 10.98 -3.47
C VAL A 40 18.22 11.31 -4.29
N GLY A 41 17.73 10.29 -4.99
CA GLY A 41 16.52 10.34 -5.78
C GLY A 41 15.40 9.47 -5.17
N LEU A 42 14.18 9.80 -5.57
CA LEU A 42 12.97 9.03 -5.25
C LEU A 42 12.27 8.68 -6.55
N LEU A 43 11.95 7.40 -6.72
CA LEU A 43 11.15 6.88 -7.82
C LEU A 43 9.84 6.32 -7.27
N VAL A 44 8.76 6.57 -8.01
CA VAL A 44 7.41 6.13 -7.68
C VAL A 44 6.89 5.19 -8.75
N TYR A 45 6.21 4.14 -8.33
CA TYR A 45 5.48 3.27 -9.24
C TYR A 45 4.10 2.92 -8.69
N ASN A 46 3.20 2.49 -9.55
CA ASN A 46 1.78 2.27 -9.32
C ASN A 46 1.06 3.60 -9.03
N ALA A 47 0.48 3.84 -7.86
CA ALA A 47 -0.19 5.10 -7.56
C ALA A 47 0.83 6.23 -7.29
N PRO A 48 0.69 7.42 -7.91
CA PRO A 48 1.61 8.55 -7.72
C PRO A 48 1.23 9.44 -6.53
N GLU A 49 0.50 8.93 -5.56
CA GLU A 49 -0.06 9.68 -4.44
C GLU A 49 -0.08 8.86 -3.14
N ILE A 50 -0.15 9.55 -2.00
CA ILE A 50 -0.41 8.96 -0.69
C ILE A 50 -1.62 9.68 -0.09
N ASN A 51 -2.66 8.96 0.28
CA ASN A 51 -3.91 9.52 0.83
C ASN A 51 -4.52 10.65 -0.05
N GLY A 52 -4.44 10.55 -1.37
CA GLY A 52 -4.92 11.57 -2.29
C GLY A 52 -3.98 12.78 -2.47
N VAL A 53 -2.83 12.82 -1.78
CA VAL A 53 -1.82 13.88 -1.94
C VAL A 53 -0.76 13.41 -2.94
N PRO A 54 -0.56 14.14 -4.07
CA PRO A 54 0.45 13.80 -5.06
C PRO A 54 1.86 13.74 -4.45
N LEU A 55 2.63 12.71 -4.80
CA LEU A 55 4.02 12.54 -4.32
C LEU A 55 4.91 13.73 -4.68
N GLU A 56 4.64 14.40 -5.81
CA GLU A 56 5.36 15.61 -6.21
C GLU A 56 5.24 16.72 -5.15
N VAL A 57 4.04 16.92 -4.61
CA VAL A 57 3.79 17.90 -3.53
C VAL A 57 4.53 17.49 -2.26
N ILE A 58 4.40 16.23 -1.88
CA ILE A 58 5.07 15.69 -0.68
C ILE A 58 6.59 15.85 -0.77
N VAL A 59 7.18 15.50 -1.90
CA VAL A 59 8.64 15.63 -2.11
C VAL A 59 9.09 17.09 -2.12
N LYS A 60 8.27 18.00 -2.67
CA LYS A 60 8.57 19.44 -2.65
C LYS A 60 8.60 19.96 -1.20
N GLU A 61 7.59 19.64 -0.40
CA GLU A 61 7.53 20.04 1.00
C GLU A 61 8.66 19.41 1.83
N TYR A 62 8.97 18.13 1.59
CA TYR A 62 10.10 17.48 2.24
C TYR A 62 11.42 18.19 1.91
N ARG A 63 11.65 18.59 0.65
CA ARG A 63 12.86 19.34 0.27
C ARG A 63 12.97 20.70 0.95
N GLU A 64 11.86 21.36 1.20
CA GLU A 64 11.83 22.60 1.98
C GLU A 64 12.14 22.33 3.45
N HIS A 65 11.54 21.26 4.02
CA HIS A 65 11.78 20.82 5.39
C HIS A 65 13.24 20.44 5.66
N ILE A 66 13.84 19.61 4.80
CA ILE A 66 15.22 19.16 4.96
C ILE A 66 16.23 20.29 4.66
N GLY A 67 15.89 21.23 3.77
CA GLY A 67 16.72 22.36 3.39
C GLY A 67 18.10 21.92 2.86
N ARG A 68 19.18 22.44 3.50
CA ARG A 68 20.58 22.10 3.17
C ARG A 68 21.13 20.94 3.99
N LYS A 69 20.33 20.30 4.84
CA LYS A 69 20.77 19.19 5.68
C LYS A 69 21.24 18.03 4.80
N ARG A 70 22.35 17.43 5.19
CA ARG A 70 22.92 16.25 4.55
C ARG A 70 23.05 15.15 5.60
N PHE A 71 22.83 13.92 5.18
CA PHE A 71 22.95 12.76 6.04
C PHE A 71 24.13 11.90 5.63
N GLN A 72 24.60 11.09 6.56
CA GLN A 72 25.80 10.28 6.36
C GLN A 72 25.53 9.02 5.55
N THR A 73 24.31 8.49 5.64
CA THR A 73 23.88 7.24 4.97
C THR A 73 22.55 7.45 4.24
N LEU A 74 22.28 6.60 3.23
CA LEU A 74 20.98 6.56 2.56
C LEU A 74 19.87 6.22 3.54
N LYS A 75 20.15 5.33 4.49
CA LYS A 75 19.17 4.95 5.52
C LYS A 75 18.66 6.15 6.30
N GLU A 76 19.53 7.08 6.67
CA GLU A 76 19.13 8.30 7.39
C GLU A 76 18.21 9.20 6.55
N TYR A 77 18.39 9.24 5.21
CA TYR A 77 17.45 9.92 4.31
C TYR A 77 16.08 9.23 4.30
N VAL A 78 16.05 7.91 4.26
CA VAL A 78 14.81 7.10 4.31
C VAL A 78 14.08 7.33 5.64
N ASP A 79 14.80 7.25 6.75
CA ASP A 79 14.25 7.44 8.10
C ASP A 79 13.69 8.88 8.25
N SER A 80 14.44 9.90 7.77
CA SER A 80 14.00 11.30 7.78
C SER A 80 12.76 11.54 6.93
N PHE A 81 12.68 10.94 5.73
CA PHE A 81 11.51 11.05 4.87
C PHE A 81 10.29 10.34 5.48
N SER A 82 10.49 9.17 6.05
CA SER A 82 9.44 8.43 6.75
C SER A 82 8.88 9.19 7.96
N SER A 83 9.75 9.80 8.76
CA SER A 83 9.32 10.64 9.89
C SER A 83 8.57 11.88 9.41
N PHE A 84 9.06 12.54 8.36
CA PHE A 84 8.37 13.67 7.75
C PHE A 84 6.96 13.30 7.27
N LEU A 85 6.80 12.11 6.66
CA LEU A 85 5.49 11.62 6.26
C LEU A 85 4.56 11.41 7.46
N GLN A 86 5.07 10.89 8.59
CA GLN A 86 4.28 10.62 9.79
C GLN A 86 3.83 11.89 10.52
N ASP A 87 4.72 12.88 10.60
CA ASP A 87 4.53 14.09 11.39
C ASP A 87 4.10 15.30 10.55
N GLY A 88 4.13 15.16 9.22
CA GLY A 88 3.97 16.25 8.28
C GLY A 88 2.53 16.67 7.98
N PRO A 89 2.35 17.93 7.52
CA PRO A 89 1.04 18.53 7.22
C PRO A 89 0.21 17.82 6.15
N PRO A 90 0.79 17.13 5.14
CA PRO A 90 -0.01 16.55 4.06
C PRO A 90 -0.98 15.44 4.51
N MET A 91 -0.69 14.81 5.67
CA MET A 91 -1.43 13.64 6.14
C MET A 91 -2.40 13.98 7.27
N GLY A 92 -3.24 15.01 7.08
CA GLY A 92 -4.24 15.45 8.05
C GLY A 92 -5.16 14.32 8.52
N LYS A 93 -5.73 14.47 9.72
CA LYS A 93 -6.61 13.46 10.34
C LYS A 93 -7.77 13.04 9.43
N GLU A 94 -8.37 13.98 8.72
CA GLU A 94 -9.47 13.70 7.80
C GLU A 94 -9.05 12.77 6.65
N SER A 95 -7.89 13.04 6.04
CA SER A 95 -7.32 12.20 4.98
C SER A 95 -7.01 10.78 5.48
N GLN A 96 -6.52 10.63 6.72
CA GLN A 96 -6.28 9.34 7.34
C GLN A 96 -7.59 8.56 7.59
N GLU A 97 -8.65 9.24 8.04
CA GLU A 97 -9.97 8.65 8.23
C GLU A 97 -10.60 8.19 6.91
N ILE A 98 -10.50 9.01 5.87
CA ILE A 98 -10.99 8.66 4.53
C ILE A 98 -10.24 7.43 4.00
N ASN A 99 -8.91 7.41 4.11
CA ASN A 99 -8.11 6.29 3.67
C ASN A 99 -8.44 5.01 4.45
N PHE A 100 -8.54 5.09 5.77
CA PHE A 100 -8.96 3.96 6.60
C PHE A 100 -10.32 3.40 6.16
N GLY A 101 -11.30 4.27 5.92
CA GLY A 101 -12.61 3.89 5.39
C GLY A 101 -12.51 3.15 4.06
N GLY A 102 -11.68 3.65 3.12
CA GLY A 102 -11.42 3.00 1.84
C GLY A 102 -10.79 1.61 1.97
N LEU A 103 -9.80 1.47 2.86
CA LEU A 103 -9.15 0.19 3.13
C LEU A 103 -10.11 -0.82 3.77
N VAL A 104 -10.94 -0.38 4.70
CA VAL A 104 -11.98 -1.24 5.31
C VAL A 104 -13.03 -1.64 4.28
N HIS A 105 -13.49 -0.70 3.46
CA HIS A 105 -14.41 -1.01 2.37
C HIS A 105 -13.82 -2.08 1.43
N PHE A 106 -12.54 -1.95 1.06
CA PHE A 106 -11.85 -2.99 0.31
C PHE A 106 -11.85 -4.33 1.06
N GLY A 107 -11.51 -4.35 2.34
CA GLY A 107 -11.52 -5.55 3.18
C GLY A 107 -12.90 -6.22 3.23
N LEU A 108 -13.97 -5.46 3.40
CA LEU A 108 -15.35 -5.94 3.36
C LEU A 108 -15.65 -6.58 2.00
N ARG A 109 -15.35 -5.89 0.90
CA ARG A 109 -15.55 -6.45 -0.46
C ARG A 109 -14.79 -7.77 -0.68
N GLN A 110 -13.59 -7.92 -0.11
CA GLN A 110 -12.85 -9.18 -0.22
C GLN A 110 -13.59 -10.36 0.41
N VAL A 111 -14.32 -10.15 1.51
CA VAL A 111 -15.15 -11.20 2.11
C VAL A 111 -16.23 -11.66 1.13
N TYR A 112 -16.98 -10.74 0.54
CA TYR A 112 -18.05 -11.04 -0.41
C TYR A 112 -17.54 -11.67 -1.71
N LEU A 113 -16.48 -11.11 -2.29
CA LEU A 113 -15.85 -11.68 -3.50
C LEU A 113 -15.36 -13.12 -3.23
N ARG A 114 -14.83 -13.37 -2.04
CA ARG A 114 -14.39 -14.70 -1.64
C ARG A 114 -15.56 -15.65 -1.49
N ALA A 115 -16.65 -15.21 -0.86
CA ALA A 115 -17.88 -16.00 -0.72
C ALA A 115 -18.47 -16.39 -2.08
N VAL A 116 -18.55 -15.44 -3.02
CA VAL A 116 -18.98 -15.69 -4.40
C VAL A 116 -18.07 -16.71 -5.08
N ARG A 117 -16.76 -16.59 -4.93
CA ARG A 117 -15.80 -17.57 -5.49
C ARG A 117 -16.02 -18.97 -4.91
N ILE A 118 -16.16 -19.08 -3.59
CA ILE A 118 -16.40 -20.37 -2.92
C ILE A 118 -17.69 -20.99 -3.46
N ARG A 119 -18.78 -20.21 -3.56
CA ARG A 119 -20.08 -20.69 -4.09
C ARG A 119 -19.96 -21.21 -5.52
N ARG A 120 -19.19 -20.53 -6.39
CA ARG A 120 -19.00 -20.93 -7.80
C ARG A 120 -18.30 -22.29 -7.96
N HIS A 121 -17.49 -22.68 -6.99
CA HIS A 121 -16.76 -23.96 -7.00
C HIS A 121 -17.41 -25.03 -6.13
N ASP A 122 -18.59 -24.77 -5.58
CA ASP A 122 -19.37 -25.74 -4.82
C ASP A 122 -20.23 -26.58 -5.78
N GLU A 123 -20.01 -27.87 -5.82
CA GLU A 123 -20.77 -28.80 -6.70
C GLU A 123 -22.25 -28.88 -6.31
N THR A 124 -22.56 -28.64 -5.04
CA THR A 124 -23.93 -28.65 -4.50
C THR A 124 -24.21 -27.36 -3.74
N PRO A 125 -24.40 -26.22 -4.47
CA PRO A 125 -24.48 -24.93 -3.84
C PRO A 125 -25.70 -24.80 -2.91
N SER A 126 -25.43 -24.32 -1.69
CA SER A 126 -26.46 -23.97 -0.73
C SER A 126 -27.25 -22.74 -1.19
N HIS A 127 -28.54 -22.72 -0.91
CA HIS A 127 -29.39 -21.53 -1.11
C HIS A 127 -29.08 -20.43 -0.08
N ASP A 128 -28.60 -20.79 1.14
CA ASP A 128 -28.20 -19.81 2.16
C ASP A 128 -26.77 -19.27 1.89
N PHE A 129 -26.69 -18.07 1.37
CA PHE A 129 -25.42 -17.38 1.09
C PHE A 129 -24.58 -17.14 2.35
N ASN A 130 -25.20 -17.08 3.54
CA ASN A 130 -24.49 -16.92 4.81
C ASN A 130 -23.48 -18.06 5.08
N VAL A 131 -23.69 -19.24 4.53
CA VAL A 131 -22.74 -20.37 4.62
C VAL A 131 -21.42 -20.00 3.96
N TYR A 132 -21.47 -19.36 2.79
CA TYR A 132 -20.28 -18.95 2.05
C TYR A 132 -19.58 -17.75 2.68
N LEU A 133 -20.35 -16.82 3.25
CA LEU A 133 -19.78 -15.70 4.01
C LEU A 133 -18.99 -16.18 5.24
N ARG A 134 -19.51 -17.17 5.99
CA ARG A 134 -18.76 -17.76 7.12
C ARG A 134 -17.46 -18.40 6.65
N ARG A 135 -17.49 -19.21 5.60
CA ARG A 135 -16.29 -19.82 5.01
C ARG A 135 -15.29 -18.76 4.55
N ALA A 136 -15.76 -17.70 3.90
CA ALA A 136 -14.92 -16.61 3.44
C ALA A 136 -14.24 -15.86 4.60
N VAL A 137 -14.96 -15.57 5.69
CA VAL A 137 -14.42 -15.00 6.93
C VAL A 137 -13.32 -15.90 7.49
N ASP A 138 -13.60 -17.20 7.67
CA ASP A 138 -12.62 -18.14 8.22
C ASP A 138 -11.33 -18.19 7.38
N GLU A 139 -11.46 -18.23 6.04
CA GLU A 139 -10.32 -18.26 5.14
C GLU A 139 -9.51 -16.96 5.21
N LEU A 140 -10.17 -15.79 5.18
CA LEU A 140 -9.49 -14.50 5.23
C LEU A 140 -8.80 -14.27 6.58
N VAL A 141 -9.44 -14.66 7.68
CA VAL A 141 -8.83 -14.59 9.02
C VAL A 141 -7.60 -15.51 9.10
N LYS A 142 -7.67 -16.73 8.55
CA LYS A 142 -6.51 -17.63 8.47
C LYS A 142 -5.37 -17.03 7.65
N VAL A 143 -5.69 -16.41 6.51
CA VAL A 143 -4.70 -15.74 5.66
C VAL A 143 -4.08 -14.55 6.38
N ALA A 144 -4.89 -13.69 7.02
CA ALA A 144 -4.40 -12.53 7.77
C ALA A 144 -3.48 -12.96 8.93
N LYS A 145 -3.87 -13.98 9.69
CA LYS A 145 -3.03 -14.54 10.78
C LYS A 145 -1.70 -15.09 10.25
N ARG A 146 -1.71 -15.84 9.14
CA ARG A 146 -0.50 -16.41 8.53
C ARG A 146 0.45 -15.33 8.00
N ARG A 147 -0.07 -14.25 7.45
CA ARG A 147 0.72 -13.10 6.98
C ARG A 147 1.36 -12.32 8.13
N GLY A 148 0.76 -12.37 9.31
CA GLY A 148 1.14 -11.54 10.45
C GLY A 148 0.67 -10.10 10.29
N ARG A 149 0.85 -9.30 11.35
CA ARG A 149 0.51 -7.88 11.36
C ARG A 149 1.66 -7.02 10.84
N LEU A 150 1.31 -5.89 10.24
CA LEU A 150 2.27 -4.83 9.97
C LEU A 150 2.72 -4.21 11.30
N LYS A 151 3.99 -3.82 11.37
CA LYS A 151 4.62 -3.27 12.59
C LYS A 151 3.81 -2.12 13.21
N ALA A 152 3.28 -1.22 12.39
CA ALA A 152 2.47 -0.10 12.86
C ALA A 152 1.16 -0.51 13.56
N PHE A 153 0.72 -1.76 13.41
CA PHE A 153 -0.56 -2.26 13.94
C PHE A 153 -0.40 -3.41 14.94
N GLU A 154 0.83 -3.75 15.34
CA GLU A 154 1.08 -4.89 16.25
C GLU A 154 0.35 -4.73 17.57
N ASP A 155 0.39 -3.53 18.14
CA ASP A 155 -0.21 -3.20 19.44
C ASP A 155 -1.68 -2.72 19.35
N ILE A 156 -2.26 -2.69 18.14
CA ILE A 156 -3.62 -2.21 17.95
C ILE A 156 -4.64 -3.33 18.20
N ASP A 157 -5.51 -3.14 19.19
CA ASP A 157 -6.62 -4.05 19.47
C ASP A 157 -7.73 -3.89 18.43
N ALA A 158 -7.89 -4.90 17.56
CA ALA A 158 -8.92 -4.90 16.52
C ALA A 158 -10.35 -4.86 17.09
N GLU A 159 -10.61 -5.45 18.27
CA GLU A 159 -11.92 -5.41 18.93
C GLU A 159 -12.23 -3.99 19.42
N LYS A 160 -11.23 -3.29 19.95
CA LYS A 160 -11.35 -1.89 20.34
C LYS A 160 -11.65 -1.00 19.14
N VAL A 161 -10.92 -1.19 18.04
CA VAL A 161 -11.16 -0.47 16.77
C VAL A 161 -12.57 -0.73 16.24
N TRP A 162 -13.05 -1.98 16.28
CA TRP A 162 -14.41 -2.33 15.87
C TRP A 162 -15.46 -1.58 16.70
N LYS A 163 -15.29 -1.51 18.03
CA LYS A 163 -16.21 -0.78 18.91
C LYS A 163 -16.21 0.72 18.64
N GLU A 164 -15.03 1.33 18.51
CA GLU A 164 -14.87 2.77 18.27
C GLU A 164 -15.39 3.20 16.91
N ARG A 165 -15.26 2.32 15.89
CA ARG A 165 -15.63 2.61 14.49
C ARG A 165 -16.94 1.97 14.04
N ARG A 166 -17.76 1.51 14.97
CA ARG A 166 -18.98 0.74 14.68
C ARG A 166 -19.90 1.41 13.66
N GLN A 167 -20.11 2.73 13.78
CA GLN A 167 -20.98 3.46 12.84
C GLN A 167 -20.39 3.50 11.42
N LEU A 168 -19.10 3.77 11.30
CA LEU A 168 -18.40 3.74 10.02
C LEU A 168 -18.46 2.35 9.38
N LEU A 169 -18.13 1.31 10.15
CA LEU A 169 -18.13 -0.07 9.70
C LEU A 169 -19.51 -0.50 9.21
N SER A 170 -20.56 -0.21 9.98
CA SER A 170 -21.94 -0.53 9.60
C SER A 170 -22.33 0.17 8.31
N LYS A 171 -22.02 1.46 8.16
CA LYS A 171 -22.32 2.23 6.93
C LYS A 171 -21.60 1.66 5.71
N LEU A 172 -20.29 1.37 5.83
CA LEU A 172 -19.52 0.80 4.74
C LEU A 172 -19.99 -0.62 4.38
N HIS A 173 -20.40 -1.40 5.38
CA HIS A 173 -20.92 -2.74 5.17
C HIS A 173 -22.25 -2.72 4.41
N GLU A 174 -23.17 -1.80 4.74
CA GLU A 174 -24.40 -1.61 3.95
C GLU A 174 -24.12 -1.28 2.49
N ILE A 175 -23.14 -0.39 2.24
CA ILE A 175 -22.74 -0.05 0.87
C ILE A 175 -22.27 -1.31 0.11
N VAL A 176 -21.46 -2.16 0.75
CA VAL A 176 -21.00 -3.41 0.14
C VAL A 176 -22.15 -4.38 -0.08
N ILE A 177 -23.05 -4.54 0.87
CA ILE A 177 -24.23 -5.39 0.74
C ILE A 177 -25.06 -4.98 -0.48
N GLU A 178 -25.38 -3.68 -0.61
CA GLU A 178 -26.15 -3.18 -1.75
C GLU A 178 -25.45 -3.44 -3.10
N GLN A 179 -24.13 -3.27 -3.19
CA GLN A 179 -23.36 -3.59 -4.40
C GLN A 179 -23.45 -5.07 -4.81
N PHE A 180 -23.56 -5.98 -3.84
CA PHE A 180 -23.64 -7.41 -4.13
C PHE A 180 -25.07 -7.93 -4.29
N LYS A 181 -26.08 -7.23 -3.76
CA LYS A 181 -27.49 -7.61 -3.91
C LYS A 181 -27.98 -7.55 -5.35
N GLU A 182 -27.37 -6.71 -6.19
CA GLU A 182 -27.72 -6.61 -7.62
C GLU A 182 -27.47 -7.93 -8.38
N GLU A 183 -26.45 -8.70 -7.99
CA GLU A 183 -26.05 -9.92 -8.66
C GLU A 183 -26.30 -11.20 -7.83
N HIS A 184 -26.54 -11.06 -6.54
CA HIS A 184 -26.63 -12.18 -5.59
C HIS A 184 -27.74 -11.94 -4.57
N GLU A 185 -28.54 -12.99 -4.31
CA GLU A 185 -29.48 -13.01 -3.18
C GLU A 185 -28.68 -13.06 -1.86
N ILE A 186 -28.55 -11.92 -1.21
CA ILE A 186 -27.90 -11.82 0.10
C ILE A 186 -29.00 -11.79 1.16
N PRO A 187 -29.11 -12.84 1.99
CA PRO A 187 -30.10 -12.88 3.06
C PRO A 187 -29.74 -11.89 4.18
N ASP A 188 -30.67 -11.66 5.08
CA ASP A 188 -30.40 -10.90 6.29
C ASP A 188 -29.25 -11.52 7.07
N LEU A 189 -28.29 -10.68 7.46
CA LEU A 189 -27.10 -11.10 8.18
C LEU A 189 -27.38 -11.20 9.69
N PRO A 190 -27.19 -12.37 10.31
CA PRO A 190 -27.19 -12.47 11.76
C PRO A 190 -26.14 -11.51 12.36
N GLY A 191 -26.49 -10.83 13.47
CA GLY A 191 -25.61 -9.80 14.06
C GLY A 191 -24.20 -10.30 14.37
N LYS A 192 -24.06 -11.57 14.77
CA LYS A 192 -22.75 -12.21 14.97
C LYS A 192 -21.95 -12.28 13.64
N LEU A 193 -22.58 -12.76 12.57
CA LEU A 193 -21.91 -12.89 11.26
C LEU A 193 -21.52 -11.52 10.71
N ARG A 194 -22.38 -10.50 10.87
CA ARG A 194 -22.05 -9.11 10.51
C ARG A 194 -20.79 -8.65 11.23
N LYS A 195 -20.70 -8.83 12.54
CA LYS A 195 -19.51 -8.52 13.32
C LYS A 195 -18.27 -9.26 12.82
N ASP A 196 -18.40 -10.57 12.57
CA ASP A 196 -17.29 -11.41 12.12
C ASP A 196 -16.74 -10.94 10.77
N ILE A 197 -17.61 -10.51 9.84
CA ILE A 197 -17.23 -9.92 8.55
C ILE A 197 -16.47 -8.60 8.74
N GLU A 198 -16.99 -7.70 9.57
CA GLU A 198 -16.38 -6.41 9.88
C GLU A 198 -15.01 -6.59 10.56
N MET A 199 -14.90 -7.52 11.49
CA MET A 199 -13.64 -7.89 12.13
C MET A 199 -12.63 -8.48 11.14
N ALA A 200 -13.06 -9.35 10.23
CA ALA A 200 -12.19 -9.88 9.19
C ALA A 200 -11.65 -8.77 8.28
N ALA A 201 -12.48 -7.77 7.93
CA ALA A 201 -12.05 -6.62 7.15
C ALA A 201 -10.96 -5.80 7.89
N ILE A 202 -11.13 -5.53 9.18
CA ILE A 202 -10.11 -4.85 10.00
C ILE A 202 -8.80 -5.67 10.03
N LEU A 203 -8.89 -6.98 10.24
CA LEU A 203 -7.72 -7.85 10.26
C LEU A 203 -6.98 -7.88 8.91
N VAL A 204 -7.70 -7.82 7.79
CA VAL A 204 -7.11 -7.68 6.45
C VAL A 204 -6.34 -6.36 6.33
N VAL A 205 -6.92 -5.26 6.81
CA VAL A 205 -6.24 -3.94 6.81
C VAL A 205 -4.97 -3.98 7.66
N PHE A 206 -4.96 -4.68 8.79
CA PHE A 206 -3.81 -4.72 9.70
C PHE A 206 -2.77 -5.78 9.31
N SER A 207 -3.08 -6.69 8.39
CA SER A 207 -2.17 -7.77 7.98
C SER A 207 -1.14 -7.30 6.97
N LYS A 208 0.02 -7.99 6.95
CA LYS A 208 1.02 -7.83 5.88
C LYS A 208 0.44 -8.22 4.53
N GLY A 209 0.97 -7.63 3.47
CA GLY A 209 0.57 -7.85 2.08
C GLY A 209 -0.10 -6.63 1.47
N ARG A 210 -0.15 -6.62 0.16
CA ARG A 210 -0.70 -5.51 -0.63
C ARG A 210 -2.22 -5.52 -0.58
N LEU A 211 -2.79 -4.32 -0.54
CA LEU A 211 -4.17 -4.05 -0.88
C LEU A 211 -4.23 -3.38 -2.26
N ALA A 212 -5.42 -3.12 -2.77
CA ALA A 212 -5.56 -2.45 -4.05
C ALA A 212 -5.17 -0.97 -3.95
N GLY A 213 -4.43 -0.47 -4.93
CA GLY A 213 -4.11 0.96 -5.05
C GLY A 213 -2.89 1.43 -4.28
N TYR A 214 -1.99 0.52 -3.91
CA TYR A 214 -0.76 0.87 -3.20
C TYR A 214 0.16 1.79 -4.01
N THR A 215 1.00 2.55 -3.31
CA THR A 215 2.08 3.35 -3.87
C THR A 215 3.42 2.67 -3.59
N GLY A 216 4.18 2.41 -4.64
CA GLY A 216 5.54 1.91 -4.51
C GLY A 216 6.52 3.06 -4.50
N ILE A 217 7.44 3.06 -3.55
CA ILE A 217 8.47 4.08 -3.37
C ILE A 217 9.84 3.42 -3.35
N VAL A 218 10.74 3.97 -4.17
CA VAL A 218 12.15 3.60 -4.18
C VAL A 218 12.96 4.85 -3.89
N ILE A 219 13.75 4.83 -2.82
CA ILE A 219 14.71 5.89 -2.51
C ILE A 219 16.09 5.33 -2.80
N ALA A 220 16.85 6.01 -3.65
CA ALA A 220 18.14 5.52 -4.11
C ALA A 220 19.18 6.62 -4.18
N GLY A 221 20.42 6.26 -3.85
CA GLY A 221 21.53 7.20 -3.77
C GLY A 221 22.57 6.76 -2.76
N TYR A 222 23.22 7.73 -2.14
CA TYR A 222 24.19 7.51 -1.06
C TYR A 222 24.34 8.76 -0.18
N GLY A 223 24.64 8.53 1.09
CA GLY A 223 24.99 9.58 2.05
C GLY A 223 26.47 9.99 1.94
N ASP A 224 26.87 10.95 2.79
CA ASP A 224 28.21 11.56 2.72
C ASP A 224 29.33 10.57 3.06
N LYS A 225 29.07 9.56 3.88
CA LYS A 225 30.05 8.54 4.28
C LYS A 225 29.98 7.25 3.45
N GLU A 226 29.02 7.13 2.55
CA GLU A 226 28.88 5.94 1.71
C GLU A 226 29.68 6.10 0.41
N TYR A 227 30.45 5.06 0.07
CA TYR A 227 31.22 4.99 -1.18
C TYR A 227 30.41 4.33 -2.30
N PHE A 228 29.46 3.46 -1.93
CA PHE A 228 28.63 2.71 -2.85
C PHE A 228 27.19 3.17 -2.76
N PRO A 229 26.50 3.28 -3.91
CA PRO A 229 25.09 3.57 -3.90
C PRO A 229 24.28 2.37 -3.39
N SER A 230 23.15 2.67 -2.80
CA SER A 230 22.14 1.69 -2.41
C SER A 230 20.75 2.20 -2.77
N TYR A 231 19.76 1.32 -2.68
CA TYR A 231 18.37 1.71 -2.73
C TYR A 231 17.56 1.01 -1.65
N VAL A 232 16.48 1.65 -1.27
CA VAL A 232 15.46 1.10 -0.37
C VAL A 232 14.13 1.17 -1.09
N GLN A 233 13.43 0.04 -1.15
CA GLN A 233 12.10 -0.08 -1.73
C GLN A 233 11.11 -0.42 -0.63
N TYR A 234 9.94 0.22 -0.65
CA TYR A 234 8.79 -0.16 0.15
C TYR A 234 7.49 0.21 -0.56
N GLU A 235 6.40 -0.40 -0.14
CA GLU A 235 5.07 -0.17 -0.68
C GLU A 235 4.14 0.26 0.43
N THR A 236 3.31 1.26 0.16
CA THR A 236 2.38 1.79 1.14
C THR A 236 0.97 1.92 0.56
N ASP A 237 -0.02 1.59 1.37
CA ASP A 237 -1.43 1.90 1.12
C ASP A 237 -1.86 3.17 1.89
N GLY A 238 -0.89 3.98 2.33
CA GLY A 238 -1.11 5.26 2.97
C GLY A 238 -1.29 5.22 4.49
N PHE A 239 -1.62 6.37 5.03
CA PHE A 239 -1.81 6.59 6.46
C PHE A 239 -3.23 6.31 6.89
N THR A 240 -3.35 5.70 8.05
CA THR A 240 -4.61 5.51 8.78
C THR A 240 -4.53 6.22 10.12
N PRO A 241 -5.62 6.40 10.88
CA PRO A 241 -5.57 6.94 12.24
C PRO A 241 -4.71 6.10 13.20
N TYR A 242 -4.32 4.90 12.79
CA TYR A 242 -3.55 3.95 13.59
C TYR A 242 -2.09 3.85 13.13
N GLY A 243 -1.70 4.56 12.07
CA GLY A 243 -0.35 4.59 11.54
C GLY A 243 -0.24 4.35 10.04
N LEU A 244 0.99 4.38 9.53
CA LEU A 244 1.32 4.12 8.14
C LEU A 244 1.18 2.63 7.82
N ARG A 245 0.36 2.31 6.82
CA ARG A 245 0.28 0.97 6.27
C ARG A 245 1.35 0.77 5.21
N CYS A 246 2.47 0.19 5.63
CA CYS A 246 3.66 0.03 4.81
C CYS A 246 4.20 -1.39 4.88
N THR A 247 4.67 -1.93 3.76
CA THR A 247 5.41 -3.19 3.75
C THR A 247 6.79 -3.02 4.40
N ASP A 248 7.39 -4.12 4.83
CA ASP A 248 8.78 -4.10 5.26
C ASP A 248 9.66 -3.56 4.12
N ALA A 249 10.61 -2.69 4.47
CA ALA A 249 11.51 -2.11 3.49
C ALA A 249 12.51 -3.17 2.99
N ASP A 250 12.67 -3.27 1.68
CA ASP A 250 13.70 -4.07 1.05
C ASP A 250 14.86 -3.16 0.67
N MET A 251 16.07 -3.50 1.10
CA MET A 251 17.28 -2.71 0.88
C MET A 251 18.30 -3.51 0.11
N SER A 252 18.83 -2.93 -0.95
CA SER A 252 19.96 -3.48 -1.68
C SER A 252 21.10 -2.47 -1.75
N THR A 253 22.33 -2.99 -1.65
CA THR A 253 23.56 -2.20 -1.65
C THR A 253 24.57 -2.81 -2.61
N ILE A 254 25.12 -1.98 -3.49
CA ILE A 254 26.27 -2.35 -4.31
C ILE A 254 27.52 -2.42 -3.41
N SER A 255 28.40 -3.38 -3.66
CA SER A 255 29.63 -3.58 -2.92
C SER A 255 30.78 -3.97 -3.85
N HIS A 256 31.98 -4.12 -3.31
CA HIS A 256 33.13 -4.64 -4.08
C HIS A 256 32.91 -6.06 -4.62
N THR A 257 32.07 -6.85 -3.96
CA THR A 257 31.73 -8.22 -4.37
C THR A 257 30.49 -8.30 -5.27
N ASN A 258 29.65 -7.24 -5.24
CA ASN A 258 28.47 -7.08 -6.10
C ASN A 258 28.62 -5.76 -6.85
N GLY A 259 29.35 -5.76 -7.96
CA GLY A 259 29.79 -4.55 -8.67
C GLY A 259 28.72 -3.82 -9.45
N ALA A 260 27.58 -4.46 -9.72
CA ALA A 260 26.44 -3.82 -10.41
C ALA A 260 25.13 -4.52 -10.03
N GLU A 261 24.06 -3.76 -9.93
CA GLU A 261 22.73 -4.27 -9.71
C GLU A 261 21.71 -3.50 -10.57
N LEU A 262 20.75 -4.23 -11.13
CA LEU A 262 19.62 -3.68 -11.86
C LEU A 262 18.34 -3.99 -11.08
N GLY A 263 17.72 -2.97 -10.50
CA GLY A 263 16.40 -3.07 -9.85
C GLY A 263 15.28 -2.76 -10.84
N ALA A 264 14.36 -3.72 -11.02
CA ALA A 264 13.13 -3.52 -11.77
C ALA A 264 11.94 -3.45 -10.84
N PHE A 265 11.15 -2.37 -10.95
CA PHE A 265 10.02 -2.08 -10.09
C PHE A 265 8.73 -2.04 -10.90
N ALA A 266 7.61 -2.50 -10.33
CA ALA A 266 6.28 -2.60 -10.93
C ALA A 266 6.09 -3.77 -11.91
N GLN A 267 6.47 -3.67 -13.17
CA GLN A 267 6.28 -4.72 -14.20
C GLN A 267 7.52 -5.60 -14.34
N ARG A 268 7.77 -6.46 -13.36
CA ARG A 268 8.96 -7.32 -13.31
C ARG A 268 9.05 -8.31 -14.51
N GLU A 269 7.91 -8.75 -15.05
CA GLU A 269 7.85 -9.75 -16.12
C GLU A 269 8.51 -9.27 -17.43
N MET A 270 8.38 -7.99 -17.77
CA MET A 270 9.00 -7.42 -18.98
C MET A 270 10.51 -7.29 -18.85
N THR A 271 11.00 -6.91 -17.67
CA THR A 271 12.43 -6.71 -17.41
C THR A 271 13.17 -8.03 -17.28
N GLN A 272 12.56 -9.06 -16.68
CA GLN A 272 13.17 -10.40 -16.59
C GLN A 272 13.37 -11.03 -17.98
N ARG A 273 12.45 -10.86 -18.92
CA ARG A 273 12.61 -11.36 -20.30
C ARG A 273 13.77 -10.72 -21.07
N HIS A 274 14.14 -9.48 -20.74
CA HIS A 274 15.28 -8.81 -21.38
C HIS A 274 16.64 -9.13 -20.73
N LEU A 275 16.64 -9.65 -19.50
CA LEU A 275 17.85 -10.06 -18.82
C LEU A 275 18.26 -11.52 -19.12
N GLU A 276 17.34 -12.31 -19.68
CA GLU A 276 17.56 -13.72 -20.08
C GLU A 276 17.96 -13.85 -21.58
N GLN A 277 18.03 -12.75 -22.32
CA GLN A 277 18.56 -12.66 -23.69
C GLN A 277 19.98 -12.08 -23.70
#